data_82c39360583bfc6aafd56895ce761bd5
#
_entry.id   82c39360583bfc6aafd56895ce761bd5
#
_cell.length_a   1.000
_cell.length_b   1.000
_cell.length_c   1.000
_cell.angle_alpha   90.00
_cell.angle_beta   90.00
_cell.angle_gamma   90.00
#
_symmetry.space_group_name_H-M   'P 1'
#
loop_
_entity.id
_entity.type
_entity.pdbx_description
1 polymer ?
#
loop_
_entity_poly.entity_id
_entity_poly.type
_entity_poly.pdbx_seq_one_letter_code
_entity_poly.pdbx_strand_id
1 'polypeptide(L)'
;MTAHLMPVDARAIFERVRGRSVLVVGDVMLDEWIWGTVSRISPEAPVPVVAVDDHSFTLGGAGNVVKNLRALGVEVTFAATVGQDGFADQVRSLLNESGVDGAGIVTLDDRPTTRKTRVVAHNQQVVRADWESTAAPQAGRHDEIVRFVRDRARRSDAVILSDYGKGLISREIVEAAFGCDLVLADPKPRNAALFRGVTCIAPNLNEAAAITGVTASEGALESIGTQLLQLLQCRYAVVTRGEHGIALFGNDGERLQVASAARTVFDVSGAGDTVIATLGVALAAGAPIAEAVRLANFAAGAVVEKLGTATASPDEILALVAHDGG
;
A
#
# COMPACT_ATOMS: atom_id res chain seq x y z
N MET A 1 -2.93 32.79 6.44
CA MET A 1 -1.81 33.08 5.50
C MET A 1 -1.62 31.82 4.65
N THR A 2 -2.16 31.80 3.44
CA THR A 2 -1.91 30.78 2.44
C THR A 2 -0.47 30.95 1.97
N ALA A 3 0.45 30.15 2.48
CA ALA A 3 1.78 30.04 1.91
C ALA A 3 1.62 29.65 0.44
N HIS A 4 2.14 30.47 -0.47
CA HIS A 4 2.30 30.09 -1.87
C HIS A 4 3.13 28.81 -1.88
N LEU A 5 2.46 27.70 -2.13
CA LEU A 5 3.06 26.37 -2.16
C LEU A 5 3.98 26.32 -3.39
N MET A 6 5.29 26.20 -3.18
CA MET A 6 6.26 26.01 -4.27
C MET A 6 5.85 24.81 -5.11
N PRO A 7 5.89 24.91 -6.46
CA PRO A 7 5.57 23.78 -7.32
C PRO A 7 6.50 22.60 -7.01
N VAL A 8 5.93 21.37 -7.02
CA VAL A 8 6.72 20.15 -6.87
C VAL A 8 7.64 19.99 -8.08
N ASP A 9 8.93 19.89 -7.86
CA ASP A 9 9.86 19.48 -8.92
C ASP A 9 9.83 17.94 -9.10
N ALA A 10 8.67 17.46 -9.55
CA ALA A 10 8.41 16.02 -9.76
C ALA A 10 9.40 15.40 -10.73
N ARG A 11 9.85 16.14 -11.77
CA ARG A 11 10.83 15.64 -12.74
C ARG A 11 12.17 15.38 -12.08
N ALA A 12 12.70 16.32 -11.30
CA ALA A 12 13.96 16.13 -10.59
C ALA A 12 13.85 15.01 -9.54
N ILE A 13 12.69 14.81 -8.91
CA ILE A 13 12.48 13.67 -8.01
C ILE A 13 12.60 12.37 -8.79
N PHE A 14 11.88 12.19 -9.91
CA PHE A 14 11.92 10.96 -10.71
C PHE A 14 13.30 10.68 -11.34
N GLU A 15 14.09 11.71 -11.66
CA GLU A 15 15.48 11.52 -12.10
C GLU A 15 16.35 10.92 -10.98
N ARG A 16 16.16 11.34 -9.72
CA ARG A 16 16.90 10.82 -8.56
C ARG A 16 16.41 9.47 -8.05
N VAL A 17 15.23 9.02 -8.48
CA VAL A 17 14.66 7.70 -8.15
C VAL A 17 15.45 6.56 -8.83
N ARG A 18 16.06 6.82 -9.99
CA ARG A 18 16.79 5.80 -10.74
C ARG A 18 17.93 5.21 -9.92
N GLY A 19 17.95 3.89 -9.82
CA GLY A 19 18.96 3.15 -9.04
C GLY A 19 18.69 3.13 -7.53
N ARG A 20 17.55 3.66 -7.07
CA ARG A 20 17.11 3.49 -5.70
C ARG A 20 16.50 2.11 -5.49
N SER A 21 16.67 1.59 -4.28
CA SER A 21 16.16 0.29 -3.86
C SER A 21 15.22 0.42 -2.67
N VAL A 22 14.08 -0.26 -2.74
CA VAL A 22 13.09 -0.29 -1.67
C VAL A 22 12.79 -1.73 -1.26
N LEU A 23 12.88 -2.01 0.03
CA LEU A 23 12.39 -3.26 0.62
C LEU A 23 10.92 -3.08 1.01
N VAL A 24 10.05 -3.88 0.44
CA VAL A 24 8.66 -4.01 0.89
C VAL A 24 8.55 -5.24 1.78
N VAL A 25 7.95 -5.10 2.95
CA VAL A 25 7.62 -6.20 3.86
C VAL A 25 6.14 -6.12 4.19
N GLY A 26 5.37 -7.16 3.87
CA GLY A 26 3.93 -7.07 4.14
C GLY A 26 3.12 -8.26 3.66
N ASP A 27 1.83 -8.19 3.95
CA ASP A 27 0.88 -9.22 3.63
C ASP A 27 0.53 -9.17 2.13
N VAL A 28 1.08 -10.11 1.34
CA VAL A 28 0.69 -10.29 -0.06
C VAL A 28 -0.65 -11.00 -0.14
N MET A 29 -1.44 -10.63 -1.12
CA MET A 29 -2.65 -11.35 -1.47
C MET A 29 -2.83 -11.44 -2.97
N LEU A 30 -3.60 -12.43 -3.40
CA LEU A 30 -3.98 -12.62 -4.78
C LEU A 30 -5.42 -12.14 -4.95
N ASP A 31 -5.62 -11.08 -5.71
CA ASP A 31 -6.94 -10.65 -6.16
C ASP A 31 -7.31 -11.43 -7.40
N GLU A 32 -8.35 -12.27 -7.27
CA GLU A 32 -8.89 -13.12 -8.33
C GLU A 32 -10.22 -12.55 -8.80
N TRP A 33 -10.34 -12.38 -10.10
CA TRP A 33 -11.56 -11.91 -10.74
C TRP A 33 -12.11 -12.98 -11.66
N ILE A 34 -13.37 -13.33 -11.44
CA ILE A 34 -14.14 -14.26 -12.25
C ILE A 34 -15.26 -13.46 -12.89
N TRP A 35 -15.17 -13.29 -14.20
CA TRP A 35 -16.15 -12.55 -14.99
C TRP A 35 -17.11 -13.51 -15.66
N GLY A 36 -18.40 -13.14 -15.75
CA GLY A 36 -19.37 -13.98 -16.41
C GLY A 36 -20.73 -13.34 -16.58
N THR A 37 -21.66 -14.17 -17.01
CA THR A 37 -23.05 -13.79 -17.24
C THR A 37 -23.99 -14.61 -16.36
N VAL A 38 -25.11 -14.04 -15.95
CA VAL A 38 -26.19 -14.72 -15.22
C VAL A 38 -27.40 -14.80 -16.12
N SER A 39 -27.80 -16.02 -16.49
CA SER A 39 -29.01 -16.28 -17.31
C SER A 39 -30.07 -17.11 -16.59
N ARG A 40 -29.74 -17.69 -15.42
CA ARG A 40 -30.66 -18.56 -14.66
C ARG A 40 -30.36 -18.50 -13.16
N ILE A 41 -31.39 -18.85 -12.39
CA ILE A 41 -31.27 -19.16 -10.95
C ILE A 41 -30.98 -20.66 -10.79
N SER A 42 -30.20 -21.04 -9.79
CA SER A 42 -29.89 -22.44 -9.49
C SER A 42 -31.18 -23.19 -9.07
N PRO A 43 -31.37 -24.43 -9.56
CA PRO A 43 -32.45 -25.27 -9.06
C PRO A 43 -32.18 -25.78 -7.63
N GLU A 44 -30.95 -25.69 -7.14
CA GLU A 44 -30.55 -26.19 -5.80
C GLU A 44 -30.75 -25.17 -4.69
N ALA A 45 -30.73 -23.87 -5.03
CA ALA A 45 -30.88 -22.77 -4.08
C ALA A 45 -31.28 -21.48 -4.81
N PRO A 46 -31.90 -20.49 -4.15
CA PRO A 46 -32.30 -19.21 -4.78
C PRO A 46 -31.10 -18.27 -5.00
N VAL A 47 -30.08 -18.76 -5.70
CA VAL A 47 -28.86 -18.03 -6.03
C VAL A 47 -28.62 -18.02 -7.56
N PRO A 48 -28.01 -16.95 -8.11
CA PRO A 48 -27.69 -16.91 -9.53
C PRO A 48 -26.62 -17.95 -9.89
N VAL A 49 -26.71 -18.50 -11.10
CA VAL A 49 -25.64 -19.31 -11.71
C VAL A 49 -24.86 -18.39 -12.63
N VAL A 50 -23.59 -18.18 -12.33
CA VAL A 50 -22.67 -17.41 -13.17
C VAL A 50 -22.00 -18.36 -14.17
N ALA A 51 -22.27 -18.16 -15.45
CA ALA A 51 -21.50 -18.78 -16.51
C ALA A 51 -20.22 -17.96 -16.70
N VAL A 52 -19.06 -18.58 -16.44
CA VAL A 52 -17.77 -17.90 -16.44
C VAL A 52 -17.28 -17.70 -17.88
N ASP A 53 -16.95 -16.45 -18.22
CA ASP A 53 -16.45 -16.05 -19.54
C ASP A 53 -14.94 -15.74 -19.48
N ASP A 54 -14.44 -15.17 -18.36
CA ASP A 54 -13.05 -14.79 -18.18
C ASP A 54 -12.61 -14.96 -16.72
N HIS A 55 -11.30 -15.11 -16.52
CA HIS A 55 -10.69 -15.34 -15.23
C HIS A 55 -9.29 -14.70 -15.18
N SER A 56 -9.05 -13.83 -14.21
CA SER A 56 -7.79 -13.14 -14.08
C SER A 56 -7.30 -13.01 -12.64
N PHE A 57 -5.98 -12.81 -12.50
CA PHE A 57 -5.32 -12.62 -11.21
C PHE A 57 -4.49 -11.35 -11.22
N THR A 58 -4.47 -10.64 -10.09
CA THR A 58 -3.57 -9.52 -9.85
C THR A 58 -2.98 -9.58 -8.44
N LEU A 59 -1.80 -8.98 -8.26
CA LEU A 59 -1.21 -8.81 -6.93
C LEU A 59 -1.98 -7.73 -6.16
N GLY A 60 -2.44 -8.07 -4.96
CA GLY A 60 -3.08 -7.16 -4.01
C GLY A 60 -2.32 -7.04 -2.71
N GLY A 61 -2.79 -6.19 -1.80
CA GLY A 61 -2.11 -5.89 -0.54
C GLY A 61 -0.71 -5.34 -0.76
N ALA A 62 0.28 -5.83 -0.01
CA ALA A 62 1.68 -5.43 -0.17
C ALA A 62 2.21 -5.68 -1.60
N GLY A 63 1.62 -6.63 -2.34
CA GLY A 63 1.94 -6.85 -3.76
C GLY A 63 1.54 -5.68 -4.66
N ASN A 64 0.48 -4.93 -4.31
CA ASN A 64 0.11 -3.71 -5.03
C ASN A 64 1.10 -2.57 -4.75
N VAL A 65 1.65 -2.46 -3.53
CA VAL A 65 2.76 -1.53 -3.24
C VAL A 65 3.97 -1.84 -4.12
N VAL A 66 4.33 -3.13 -4.25
CA VAL A 66 5.42 -3.60 -5.14
C VAL A 66 5.18 -3.17 -6.59
N LYS A 67 3.97 -3.38 -7.13
CA LYS A 67 3.61 -2.96 -8.50
C LYS A 67 3.77 -1.46 -8.70
N ASN A 68 3.30 -0.65 -7.75
CA ASN A 68 3.42 0.81 -7.81
C ASN A 68 4.89 1.26 -7.80
N LEU A 69 5.73 0.70 -6.93
CA LEU A 69 7.16 0.99 -6.88
C LEU A 69 7.86 0.65 -8.22
N ARG A 70 7.54 -0.52 -8.79
CA ARG A 70 8.10 -0.93 -10.09
C ARG A 70 7.67 0.00 -11.22
N ALA A 71 6.40 0.42 -11.23
CA ALA A 71 5.89 1.40 -12.19
C ALA A 71 6.60 2.77 -12.08
N LEU A 72 7.05 3.14 -10.87
CA LEU A 72 7.85 4.35 -10.62
C LEU A 72 9.35 4.17 -10.93
N GLY A 73 9.80 2.99 -11.38
CA GLY A 73 11.17 2.74 -11.82
C GLY A 73 12.16 2.38 -10.71
N VAL A 74 11.70 1.95 -9.55
CA VAL A 74 12.52 1.58 -8.38
C VAL A 74 12.89 0.09 -8.41
N GLU A 75 14.08 -0.26 -7.93
CA GLU A 75 14.43 -1.64 -7.62
C GLU A 75 13.70 -2.09 -6.35
N VAL A 76 13.00 -3.23 -6.41
CA VAL A 76 12.19 -3.72 -5.31
C VAL A 76 12.67 -5.08 -4.84
N THR A 77 12.92 -5.20 -3.53
CA THR A 77 13.02 -6.46 -2.82
C THR A 77 11.71 -6.67 -2.05
N PHE A 78 11.17 -7.88 -2.05
CA PHE A 78 9.88 -8.15 -1.40
C PHE A 78 9.99 -9.30 -0.41
N ALA A 79 9.52 -9.08 0.82
CA ALA A 79 9.39 -10.09 1.88
C ALA A 79 7.91 -10.28 2.23
N ALA A 80 7.39 -11.48 1.99
CA ALA A 80 5.99 -11.82 2.25
C ALA A 80 5.84 -13.32 2.52
N THR A 81 4.61 -13.75 2.85
CA THR A 81 4.27 -15.16 3.04
C THR A 81 3.16 -15.60 2.12
N VAL A 82 3.25 -16.84 1.66
CA VAL A 82 2.22 -17.54 0.87
C VAL A 82 1.95 -18.91 1.47
N GLY A 83 0.84 -19.53 1.12
CA GLY A 83 0.53 -20.91 1.50
C GLY A 83 1.29 -21.93 0.65
N GLN A 84 1.15 -23.22 1.00
CA GLN A 84 1.65 -24.33 0.21
C GLN A 84 0.54 -24.80 -0.76
N ASP A 85 0.24 -23.99 -1.76
CA ASP A 85 -0.81 -24.25 -2.74
C ASP A 85 -0.44 -23.68 -4.12
N GLY A 86 -1.23 -24.01 -5.16
CA GLY A 86 -0.98 -23.53 -6.53
C GLY A 86 -1.11 -22.01 -6.70
N PHE A 87 -1.75 -21.31 -5.76
CA PHE A 87 -1.86 -19.85 -5.79
C PHE A 87 -0.55 -19.16 -5.35
N ALA A 88 0.29 -19.86 -4.58
CA ALA A 88 1.65 -19.41 -4.29
C ALA A 88 2.49 -19.26 -5.57
N ASP A 89 2.35 -20.22 -6.51
CA ASP A 89 3.05 -20.17 -7.79
C ASP A 89 2.54 -19.01 -8.65
N GLN A 90 1.23 -18.74 -8.59
CA GLN A 90 0.63 -17.60 -9.29
C GLN A 90 1.15 -16.26 -8.74
N VAL A 91 1.30 -16.12 -7.40
CA VAL A 91 1.93 -14.94 -6.79
C VAL A 91 3.37 -14.77 -7.29
N ARG A 92 4.16 -15.85 -7.31
CA ARG A 92 5.56 -15.81 -7.79
C ARG A 92 5.65 -15.45 -9.27
N SER A 93 4.74 -15.98 -10.11
CA SER A 93 4.68 -15.64 -11.54
C SER A 93 4.44 -14.14 -11.74
N LEU A 94 3.42 -13.58 -11.08
CA LEU A 94 3.08 -12.15 -11.17
C LEU A 94 4.21 -11.23 -10.65
N LEU A 95 4.96 -11.67 -9.63
CA LEU A 95 6.14 -10.95 -9.15
C LEU A 95 7.25 -10.97 -10.21
N ASN A 96 7.54 -12.13 -10.80
CA ASN A 96 8.53 -12.27 -11.88
C ASN A 96 8.17 -11.41 -13.10
N GLU A 97 6.91 -11.40 -13.51
CA GLU A 97 6.41 -10.54 -14.60
C GLU A 97 6.61 -9.05 -14.27
N SER A 98 6.54 -8.69 -12.99
CA SER A 98 6.84 -7.33 -12.51
C SER A 98 8.35 -7.07 -12.34
N GLY A 99 9.21 -8.04 -12.66
CA GLY A 99 10.67 -7.95 -12.50
C GLY A 99 11.13 -7.94 -11.04
N VAL A 100 10.39 -8.62 -10.15
CA VAL A 100 10.72 -8.74 -8.72
C VAL A 100 11.05 -10.19 -8.39
N ASP A 101 12.23 -10.41 -7.78
CA ASP A 101 12.66 -11.72 -7.32
C ASP A 101 11.82 -12.20 -6.12
N GLY A 102 11.37 -13.45 -6.21
CA GLY A 102 10.61 -14.13 -5.16
C GLY A 102 11.43 -14.65 -3.98
N ALA A 103 12.73 -14.34 -3.88
CA ALA A 103 13.64 -14.89 -2.84
C ALA A 103 13.18 -14.59 -1.39
N GLY A 104 12.40 -13.52 -1.17
CA GLY A 104 11.84 -13.17 0.13
C GLY A 104 10.43 -13.73 0.39
N ILE A 105 9.90 -14.55 -0.52
CA ILE A 105 8.57 -15.15 -0.38
C ILE A 105 8.68 -16.50 0.32
N VAL A 106 8.31 -16.52 1.60
CA VAL A 106 8.35 -17.72 2.43
C VAL A 106 7.03 -18.49 2.34
N THR A 107 7.13 -19.79 2.03
CA THR A 107 5.97 -20.69 1.99
C THR A 107 5.65 -21.22 3.39
N LEU A 108 4.37 -21.14 3.76
CA LEU A 108 3.83 -21.66 5.03
C LEU A 108 2.91 -22.84 4.74
N ASP A 109 3.05 -23.93 5.48
CA ASP A 109 2.31 -25.19 5.29
C ASP A 109 1.00 -25.25 6.09
N ASP A 110 0.80 -24.30 7.03
CA ASP A 110 -0.31 -24.25 7.97
C ASP A 110 -1.47 -23.31 7.53
N ARG A 111 -1.39 -22.72 6.35
CA ARG A 111 -2.40 -21.78 5.85
C ARG A 111 -2.48 -21.73 4.32
N PRO A 112 -3.63 -21.28 3.77
CA PRO A 112 -3.72 -20.99 2.34
C PRO A 112 -2.96 -19.71 1.97
N THR A 113 -2.59 -19.56 0.71
CA THR A 113 -2.23 -18.27 0.13
C THR A 113 -3.43 -17.32 0.25
N THR A 114 -3.20 -16.13 0.81
CA THR A 114 -4.27 -15.13 0.98
C THR A 114 -4.82 -14.75 -0.40
N ARG A 115 -6.13 -14.94 -0.57
CA ARG A 115 -6.80 -14.73 -1.85
C ARG A 115 -8.19 -14.12 -1.65
N LYS A 116 -8.54 -13.20 -2.54
CA LYS A 116 -9.85 -12.55 -2.60
C LYS A 116 -10.47 -12.77 -3.96
N THR A 117 -11.38 -13.74 -4.05
CA THR A 117 -12.09 -14.06 -5.29
C THR A 117 -13.34 -13.21 -5.41
N ARG A 118 -13.43 -12.41 -6.45
CA ARG A 118 -14.60 -11.61 -6.80
C ARG A 118 -15.27 -12.20 -8.01
N VAL A 119 -16.53 -12.58 -7.87
CA VAL A 119 -17.37 -13.04 -8.98
C VAL A 119 -18.21 -11.86 -9.45
N VAL A 120 -18.04 -11.49 -10.72
CA VAL A 120 -18.69 -10.33 -11.33
C VAL A 120 -19.55 -10.80 -12.51
N ALA A 121 -20.81 -10.37 -12.53
CA ALA A 121 -21.70 -10.60 -13.65
C ALA A 121 -22.49 -9.33 -13.97
N HIS A 122 -22.68 -9.02 -15.25
CA HIS A 122 -23.36 -7.80 -15.68
C HIS A 122 -22.83 -6.53 -15.03
N ASN A 123 -21.49 -6.41 -14.87
CA ASN A 123 -20.80 -5.31 -14.22
C ASN A 123 -21.14 -5.11 -12.72
N GLN A 124 -21.68 -6.13 -12.07
CA GLN A 124 -21.99 -6.12 -10.64
C GLN A 124 -21.26 -7.26 -9.93
N GLN A 125 -20.68 -6.96 -8.77
CA GLN A 125 -20.09 -8.00 -7.92
C GLN A 125 -21.20 -8.82 -7.27
N VAL A 126 -21.29 -10.09 -7.67
CA VAL A 126 -22.29 -11.05 -7.16
C VAL A 126 -21.89 -11.56 -5.77
N VAL A 127 -20.62 -11.91 -5.59
CA VAL A 127 -20.08 -12.44 -4.33
C VAL A 127 -18.57 -12.17 -4.26
N ARG A 128 -18.05 -12.10 -3.04
CA ARG A 128 -16.62 -12.18 -2.76
C ARG A 128 -16.37 -13.32 -1.76
N ALA A 129 -15.41 -14.17 -2.08
CA ALA A 129 -14.92 -15.22 -1.20
C ALA A 129 -13.47 -14.93 -0.81
N ASP A 130 -13.18 -14.90 0.50
CA ASP A 130 -11.85 -14.60 1.05
C ASP A 130 -11.26 -15.87 1.68
N TRP A 131 -10.08 -16.29 1.20
CA TRP A 131 -9.24 -17.33 1.82
C TRP A 131 -8.10 -16.64 2.54
N GLU A 132 -8.07 -16.68 3.85
CA GLU A 132 -7.10 -15.94 4.62
C GLU A 132 -6.86 -16.54 6.01
N SER A 133 -5.69 -16.29 6.56
CA SER A 133 -5.35 -16.55 7.94
C SER A 133 -4.76 -15.29 8.58
N THR A 134 -5.02 -15.09 9.87
CA THR A 134 -4.45 -13.98 10.64
C THR A 134 -3.46 -14.47 11.70
N ALA A 135 -3.18 -15.78 11.74
CA ALA A 135 -2.18 -16.35 12.65
C ALA A 135 -0.77 -15.88 12.27
N ALA A 136 0.12 -15.76 13.25
CA ALA A 136 1.53 -15.52 12.97
C ALA A 136 2.18 -16.76 12.32
N PRO A 137 3.22 -16.61 11.48
CA PRO A 137 3.99 -17.73 10.98
C PRO A 137 4.60 -18.56 12.12
N GLN A 138 4.80 -19.85 11.89
CA GLN A 138 5.52 -20.71 12.83
C GLN A 138 6.95 -20.20 13.08
N ALA A 139 7.48 -20.41 14.29
CA ALA A 139 8.73 -19.79 14.76
C ALA A 139 9.90 -19.90 13.76
N GLY A 140 10.17 -21.09 13.19
CA GLY A 140 11.26 -21.28 12.24
C GLY A 140 11.09 -20.48 10.92
N ARG A 141 9.85 -20.38 10.42
CA ARG A 141 9.52 -19.58 9.23
C ARG A 141 9.55 -18.07 9.53
N HIS A 142 9.08 -17.70 10.71
CA HIS A 142 9.16 -16.33 11.19
C HIS A 142 10.63 -15.86 11.28
N ASP A 143 11.53 -16.66 11.89
CA ASP A 143 12.95 -16.34 12.00
C ASP A 143 13.65 -16.23 10.63
N GLU A 144 13.21 -17.01 9.64
CA GLU A 144 13.69 -16.93 8.26
C GLU A 144 13.39 -15.56 7.67
N ILE A 145 12.13 -15.09 7.82
CA ILE A 145 11.70 -13.77 7.32
C ILE A 145 12.43 -12.65 8.06
N VAL A 146 12.52 -12.70 9.38
CA VAL A 146 13.23 -11.69 10.19
C VAL A 146 14.69 -11.54 9.75
N ARG A 147 15.38 -12.67 9.51
CA ARG A 147 16.77 -12.65 9.01
C ARG A 147 16.86 -12.02 7.64
N PHE A 148 15.94 -12.37 6.72
CA PHE A 148 15.89 -11.80 5.38
C PHE A 148 15.66 -10.29 5.44
N VAL A 149 14.65 -9.84 6.19
CA VAL A 149 14.35 -8.41 6.37
C VAL A 149 15.55 -7.65 6.92
N ARG A 150 16.20 -8.18 7.96
CA ARG A 150 17.38 -7.55 8.59
C ARG A 150 18.56 -7.38 7.63
N ASP A 151 18.83 -8.39 6.78
CA ASP A 151 19.89 -8.30 5.78
C ASP A 151 19.55 -7.28 4.68
N ARG A 152 18.32 -7.31 4.18
CA ARG A 152 17.89 -6.47 3.07
C ARG A 152 17.67 -5.01 3.48
N ALA A 153 17.14 -4.75 4.67
CA ALA A 153 16.93 -3.39 5.17
C ALA A 153 18.23 -2.55 5.17
N ARG A 154 19.36 -3.16 5.54
CA ARG A 154 20.67 -2.50 5.57
C ARG A 154 21.21 -2.06 4.19
N ARG A 155 20.61 -2.57 3.13
CA ARG A 155 21.04 -2.36 1.74
C ARG A 155 20.01 -1.61 0.92
N SER A 156 18.89 -1.23 1.55
CA SER A 156 17.80 -0.53 0.90
C SER A 156 17.83 0.97 1.26
N ASP A 157 17.43 1.81 0.32
CA ASP A 157 17.28 3.25 0.53
C ASP A 157 16.02 3.57 1.36
N ALA A 158 15.02 2.69 1.33
CA ALA A 158 13.82 2.76 2.17
C ALA A 158 13.25 1.37 2.46
N VAL A 159 12.52 1.25 3.57
CA VAL A 159 11.68 0.08 3.89
C VAL A 159 10.23 0.53 3.99
N ILE A 160 9.32 -0.22 3.36
CA ILE A 160 7.88 -0.03 3.48
C ILE A 160 7.28 -1.27 4.16
N LEU A 161 6.64 -1.04 5.31
CA LEU A 161 5.88 -2.04 6.07
C LEU A 161 4.41 -1.90 5.72
N SER A 162 3.87 -2.83 4.92
CA SER A 162 2.49 -2.82 4.42
C SER A 162 1.67 -3.89 5.15
N ASP A 163 0.92 -3.45 6.17
CA ASP A 163 0.16 -4.31 7.08
C ASP A 163 -1.30 -4.43 6.62
N TYR A 164 -1.73 -5.64 6.29
CA TYR A 164 -3.13 -5.99 6.05
C TYR A 164 -3.71 -6.89 7.15
N GLY A 165 -2.94 -7.07 8.22
CA GLY A 165 -3.35 -7.84 9.38
C GLY A 165 -3.52 -9.33 9.08
N LYS A 166 -2.71 -9.92 8.21
CA LYS A 166 -2.72 -11.35 7.90
C LYS A 166 -1.63 -12.12 8.64
N GLY A 167 -1.02 -11.48 9.66
CA GLY A 167 -0.16 -12.13 10.64
C GLY A 167 1.33 -12.08 10.36
N LEU A 168 1.77 -11.49 9.24
CA LEU A 168 3.19 -11.37 8.94
C LEU A 168 3.87 -10.34 9.86
N ILE A 169 3.29 -9.14 9.99
CA ILE A 169 3.93 -8.05 10.71
C ILE A 169 3.98 -8.37 12.22
N SER A 170 5.18 -8.43 12.74
CA SER A 170 5.50 -8.65 14.15
C SER A 170 6.48 -7.57 14.66
N ARG A 171 6.70 -7.52 15.98
CA ARG A 171 7.69 -6.63 16.59
C ARG A 171 9.09 -6.86 16.03
N GLU A 172 9.49 -8.12 15.90
CA GLU A 172 10.83 -8.52 15.43
C GLU A 172 11.06 -8.13 13.97
N ILE A 173 10.02 -8.17 13.13
CA ILE A 173 10.07 -7.69 11.73
C ILE A 173 10.23 -6.17 11.70
N VAL A 174 9.47 -5.42 12.50
CA VAL A 174 9.60 -3.96 12.58
C VAL A 174 10.98 -3.57 13.09
N GLU A 175 11.49 -4.24 14.13
CA GLU A 175 12.85 -4.04 14.65
C GLU A 175 13.93 -4.35 13.60
N ALA A 176 13.72 -5.40 12.79
CA ALA A 176 14.64 -5.76 11.71
C ALA A 176 14.63 -4.70 10.58
N ALA A 177 13.49 -4.05 10.33
CA ALA A 177 13.35 -2.98 9.35
C ALA A 177 14.14 -1.72 9.71
N PHE A 178 14.38 -1.44 11.00
CA PHE A 178 15.23 -0.34 11.48
C PHE A 178 16.72 -0.51 11.15
N GLY A 179 17.11 -1.55 10.43
CA GLY A 179 18.39 -1.60 9.74
C GLY A 179 18.54 -0.54 8.63
N CYS A 180 17.44 0.07 8.19
CA CYS A 180 17.35 1.20 7.28
C CYS A 180 16.91 2.46 8.05
N ASP A 181 17.46 3.62 7.71
CA ASP A 181 17.12 4.90 8.35
C ASP A 181 15.74 5.42 7.94
N LEU A 182 15.25 5.02 6.76
CA LEU A 182 13.95 5.45 6.21
C LEU A 182 12.95 4.28 6.24
N VAL A 183 12.10 4.24 7.26
CA VAL A 183 11.06 3.23 7.42
C VAL A 183 9.69 3.89 7.38
N LEU A 184 8.85 3.45 6.43
CA LEU A 184 7.46 3.87 6.31
C LEU A 184 6.54 2.70 6.68
N ALA A 185 5.35 3.01 7.21
CA ALA A 185 4.35 1.99 7.52
C ALA A 185 2.94 2.42 7.11
N ASP A 186 2.21 1.49 6.48
CA ASP A 186 0.77 1.53 6.31
C ASP A 186 0.12 0.53 7.29
N PRO A 187 -0.36 0.98 8.47
CA PRO A 187 -0.74 0.11 9.55
C PRO A 187 -2.21 -0.26 9.53
N LYS A 188 -2.56 -1.47 9.96
CA LYS A 188 -3.90 -1.73 10.48
C LYS A 188 -4.00 -1.31 11.95
N PRO A 189 -5.14 -0.72 12.37
CA PRO A 189 -5.29 -0.15 13.73
C PRO A 189 -4.89 -1.11 14.85
N ARG A 190 -5.22 -2.40 14.72
CA ARG A 190 -4.88 -3.43 15.73
C ARG A 190 -3.38 -3.64 15.93
N ASN A 191 -2.57 -3.35 14.92
CA ASN A 191 -1.11 -3.54 14.92
C ASN A 191 -0.34 -2.22 15.06
N ALA A 192 -1.03 -1.08 15.13
CA ALA A 192 -0.41 0.25 15.09
C ALA A 192 0.72 0.43 16.10
N ALA A 193 0.56 -0.12 17.31
CA ALA A 193 1.58 -0.03 18.37
C ALA A 193 2.92 -0.69 18.01
N LEU A 194 2.95 -1.61 17.04
CA LEU A 194 4.17 -2.25 16.55
C LEU A 194 5.06 -1.25 15.78
N PHE A 195 4.47 -0.27 15.12
CA PHE A 195 5.16 0.69 14.24
C PHE A 195 5.74 1.90 14.97
N ARG A 196 5.90 1.80 16.30
CA ARG A 196 6.47 2.90 17.07
C ARG A 196 7.91 3.18 16.66
N GLY A 197 8.21 4.45 16.37
CA GLY A 197 9.54 4.91 15.96
C GLY A 197 9.81 4.88 14.45
N VAL A 198 8.86 4.46 13.60
CA VAL A 198 9.02 4.57 12.15
C VAL A 198 9.15 6.02 11.70
N THR A 199 9.79 6.25 10.55
CA THR A 199 9.95 7.60 10.03
C THR A 199 8.60 8.21 9.64
N CYS A 200 7.75 7.44 8.96
CA CYS A 200 6.45 7.92 8.47
C CYS A 200 5.38 6.84 8.61
N ILE A 201 4.20 7.23 9.07
CA ILE A 201 3.00 6.39 9.08
C ILE A 201 1.96 6.97 8.14
N ALA A 202 1.26 6.12 7.36
CA ALA A 202 0.35 6.58 6.31
C ALA A 202 -1.06 5.93 6.39
N PRO A 203 -1.80 6.04 7.52
CA PRO A 203 -3.15 5.52 7.64
C PRO A 203 -4.17 6.38 6.87
N ASN A 204 -5.33 5.80 6.53
CA ASN A 204 -6.49 6.61 6.16
C ASN A 204 -7.16 7.22 7.42
N LEU A 205 -8.08 8.18 7.20
CA LEU A 205 -8.73 8.91 8.30
C LEU A 205 -9.46 7.98 9.29
N ASN A 206 -10.12 6.92 8.80
CA ASN A 206 -10.83 5.97 9.66
C ASN A 206 -9.84 5.12 10.47
N GLU A 207 -8.74 4.67 9.86
CA GLU A 207 -7.68 3.94 10.55
C GLU A 207 -6.98 4.83 11.57
N ALA A 208 -6.66 6.08 11.21
CA ALA A 208 -6.08 7.08 12.10
C ALA A 208 -6.97 7.36 13.32
N ALA A 209 -8.28 7.51 13.10
CA ALA A 209 -9.28 7.66 14.13
C ALA A 209 -9.35 6.43 15.07
N ALA A 210 -9.33 5.22 14.50
CA ALA A 210 -9.33 3.98 15.28
C ALA A 210 -8.05 3.80 16.10
N ILE A 211 -6.88 4.23 15.59
CA ILE A 211 -5.60 4.19 16.31
C ILE A 211 -5.59 5.16 17.50
N THR A 212 -6.13 6.35 17.30
CA THR A 212 -6.10 7.42 18.32
C THR A 212 -7.29 7.36 19.29
N GLY A 213 -8.36 6.62 18.95
CA GLY A 213 -9.61 6.62 19.71
C GLY A 213 -10.44 7.90 19.55
N VAL A 214 -10.09 8.77 18.60
CA VAL A 214 -10.82 10.01 18.28
C VAL A 214 -11.83 9.72 17.17
N THR A 215 -13.03 10.27 17.26
CA THR A 215 -14.05 10.10 16.20
C THR A 215 -13.57 10.71 14.88
N ALA A 216 -13.68 9.92 13.79
CA ALA A 216 -13.28 10.36 12.46
C ALA A 216 -14.12 11.54 11.98
N SER A 217 -13.51 12.69 11.79
CA SER A 217 -14.11 13.88 11.17
C SER A 217 -13.02 14.86 10.72
N GLU A 218 -13.33 15.68 9.74
CA GLU A 218 -12.41 16.74 9.29
C GLU A 218 -12.08 17.74 10.42
N GLY A 219 -13.05 18.04 11.30
CA GLY A 219 -12.84 18.91 12.46
C GLY A 219 -11.91 18.31 13.53
N ALA A 220 -11.76 16.99 13.58
CA ALA A 220 -10.88 16.30 14.53
C ALA A 220 -9.48 16.00 13.95
N LEU A 221 -9.24 16.33 12.68
CA LEU A 221 -8.03 15.95 11.93
C LEU A 221 -6.72 16.39 12.64
N GLU A 222 -6.67 17.62 13.14
CA GLU A 222 -5.48 18.13 13.85
C GLU A 222 -5.22 17.36 15.17
N SER A 223 -6.27 17.02 15.91
CA SER A 223 -6.17 16.20 17.11
C SER A 223 -5.70 14.79 16.79
N ILE A 224 -6.27 14.17 15.73
CA ILE A 224 -5.88 12.83 15.24
C ILE A 224 -4.40 12.82 14.84
N GLY A 225 -3.97 13.76 14.01
CA GLY A 225 -2.58 13.83 13.54
C GLY A 225 -1.57 14.04 14.68
N THR A 226 -1.89 14.95 15.61
CA THR A 226 -1.05 15.18 16.79
C THR A 226 -0.96 13.96 17.69
N GLN A 227 -2.08 13.26 17.93
CA GLN A 227 -2.08 12.04 18.73
C GLN A 227 -1.35 10.88 18.05
N LEU A 228 -1.44 10.72 16.72
CA LEU A 228 -0.64 9.74 15.98
C LEU A 228 0.85 9.93 16.22
N LEU A 229 1.36 11.16 16.09
CA LEU A 229 2.77 11.49 16.35
C LEU A 229 3.19 11.11 17.78
N GLN A 230 2.35 11.41 18.77
CA GLN A 230 2.64 11.14 20.19
C GLN A 230 2.60 9.64 20.49
N LEU A 231 1.55 8.94 20.05
CA LEU A 231 1.35 7.51 20.33
C LEU A 231 2.42 6.65 19.67
N LEU A 232 2.74 6.96 18.41
CA LEU A 232 3.63 6.15 17.60
C LEU A 232 5.08 6.67 17.58
N GLN A 233 5.33 7.86 18.15
CA GLN A 233 6.66 8.47 18.17
C GLN A 233 7.32 8.49 16.78
N CYS A 234 6.53 8.64 15.74
CA CYS A 234 7.01 8.76 14.37
C CYS A 234 7.40 10.21 14.04
N ARG A 235 8.24 10.39 13.04
CA ARG A 235 8.62 11.73 12.58
C ARG A 235 7.48 12.40 11.81
N TYR A 236 6.75 11.62 10.99
CA TYR A 236 5.66 12.11 10.17
C TYR A 236 4.43 11.19 10.27
N ALA A 237 3.25 11.80 10.29
CA ALA A 237 1.97 11.13 10.07
C ALA A 237 1.31 11.74 8.83
N VAL A 238 1.07 10.92 7.82
CA VAL A 238 0.43 11.28 6.56
C VAL A 238 -0.94 10.62 6.53
N VAL A 239 -2.01 11.40 6.66
CA VAL A 239 -3.38 10.88 6.73
C VAL A 239 -4.08 11.07 5.39
N THR A 240 -4.46 9.96 4.73
CA THR A 240 -5.26 10.01 3.50
C THR A 240 -6.74 10.20 3.86
N ARG A 241 -7.46 11.08 3.12
CA ARG A 241 -8.81 11.54 3.44
C ARG A 241 -9.79 11.39 2.28
N GLY A 242 -9.51 10.47 1.35
CA GLY A 242 -10.33 10.25 0.15
C GLY A 242 -10.46 11.53 -0.70
N GLU A 243 -11.68 11.98 -0.95
CA GLU A 243 -11.99 13.19 -1.73
C GLU A 243 -11.40 14.49 -1.15
N HIS A 244 -11.07 14.49 0.14
CA HIS A 244 -10.43 15.64 0.80
C HIS A 244 -8.91 15.65 0.67
N GLY A 245 -8.31 14.67 -0.03
CA GLY A 245 -6.88 14.61 -0.30
C GLY A 245 -6.05 14.08 0.85
N ILE A 246 -4.91 14.73 1.17
CA ILE A 246 -3.92 14.23 2.14
C ILE A 246 -3.57 15.32 3.16
N ALA A 247 -3.40 14.92 4.42
CA ALA A 247 -2.88 15.79 5.48
C ALA A 247 -1.57 15.24 6.03
N LEU A 248 -0.58 16.12 6.23
CA LEU A 248 0.73 15.86 6.82
C LEU A 248 0.83 16.50 8.20
N PHE A 249 1.36 15.74 9.13
CA PHE A 249 1.73 16.19 10.48
C PHE A 249 3.18 15.77 10.74
N GLY A 250 4.05 16.74 11.02
CA GLY A 250 5.43 16.54 11.45
C GLY A 250 5.62 16.78 12.94
N ASN A 251 6.49 16.03 13.58
CA ASN A 251 6.83 16.20 15.00
C ASN A 251 7.65 17.48 15.28
N ASP A 252 8.20 18.08 14.23
CA ASP A 252 8.85 19.40 14.22
C ASP A 252 7.86 20.57 14.08
N GLY A 253 6.56 20.27 14.01
CA GLY A 253 5.50 21.25 13.84
C GLY A 253 5.07 21.45 12.39
N GLU A 254 5.68 20.77 11.41
CA GLU A 254 5.27 20.86 10.01
C GLU A 254 3.81 20.41 9.84
N ARG A 255 3.04 21.18 9.08
CA ARG A 255 1.62 20.93 8.77
C ARG A 255 1.35 21.27 7.32
N LEU A 256 0.73 20.36 6.61
CA LEU A 256 0.31 20.56 5.21
C LEU A 256 -1.03 19.85 4.98
N GLN A 257 -1.93 20.49 4.30
CA GLN A 257 -3.11 19.87 3.74
C GLN A 257 -3.13 20.10 2.23
N VAL A 258 -3.29 19.02 1.46
CA VAL A 258 -3.35 19.04 0.00
C VAL A 258 -4.72 18.51 -0.40
N ALA A 259 -5.48 19.28 -1.17
CA ALA A 259 -6.73 18.83 -1.74
C ALA A 259 -6.50 17.67 -2.73
N SER A 260 -7.50 16.82 -2.92
CA SER A 260 -7.38 15.70 -3.88
C SER A 260 -7.06 16.21 -5.29
N ALA A 261 -6.07 15.59 -5.92
CA ALA A 261 -5.71 15.85 -7.32
C ALA A 261 -6.59 15.07 -8.33
N ALA A 262 -7.46 14.16 -7.85
CA ALA A 262 -8.35 13.39 -8.71
C ALA A 262 -9.41 14.30 -9.36
N ARG A 263 -9.58 14.16 -10.68
CA ARG A 263 -10.62 14.88 -11.44
C ARG A 263 -11.92 14.08 -11.51
N THR A 264 -11.77 12.77 -11.65
CA THR A 264 -12.86 11.82 -11.72
C THR A 264 -12.46 10.59 -10.90
N VAL A 265 -13.37 10.06 -10.12
CA VAL A 265 -13.12 8.86 -9.32
C VAL A 265 -13.92 7.70 -9.89
N PHE A 266 -13.22 6.67 -10.37
CA PHE A 266 -13.82 5.41 -10.83
C PHE A 266 -13.66 4.32 -9.77
N ASP A 267 -12.46 4.16 -9.20
CA ASP A 267 -12.18 3.15 -8.19
C ASP A 267 -11.10 3.65 -7.24
N VAL A 268 -11.35 3.56 -5.94
CA VAL A 268 -10.40 3.97 -4.89
C VAL A 268 -9.49 2.83 -4.42
N SER A 269 -9.66 1.63 -4.99
CA SER A 269 -8.89 0.44 -4.61
C SER A 269 -7.40 0.64 -4.88
N GLY A 270 -6.57 0.47 -3.84
CA GLY A 270 -5.12 0.59 -3.94
C GLY A 270 -4.57 2.02 -3.93
N ALA A 271 -5.41 3.05 -3.75
CA ALA A 271 -4.93 4.43 -3.65
C ALA A 271 -3.97 4.63 -2.46
N GLY A 272 -4.23 4.00 -1.31
CA GLY A 272 -3.32 4.01 -0.15
C GLY A 272 -1.96 3.37 -0.47
N ASP A 273 -1.96 2.24 -1.19
CA ASP A 273 -0.73 1.57 -1.64
C ASP A 273 0.10 2.48 -2.56
N THR A 274 -0.58 3.22 -3.45
CA THR A 274 0.07 4.18 -4.33
C THR A 274 0.65 5.36 -3.55
N VAL A 275 -0.07 5.86 -2.54
CA VAL A 275 0.41 6.94 -1.66
C VAL A 275 1.68 6.49 -0.95
N ILE A 276 1.68 5.35 -0.23
CA ILE A 276 2.85 4.93 0.52
C ILE A 276 4.04 4.56 -0.38
N ALA A 277 3.80 3.95 -1.54
CA ALA A 277 4.83 3.68 -2.53
C ALA A 277 5.49 4.97 -3.02
N THR A 278 4.69 5.99 -3.40
CA THR A 278 5.19 7.26 -3.90
C THR A 278 5.92 8.06 -2.82
N LEU A 279 5.40 8.07 -1.58
CA LEU A 279 6.09 8.66 -0.42
C LEU A 279 7.47 8.02 -0.22
N GLY A 280 7.51 6.68 -0.20
CA GLY A 280 8.77 5.93 -0.01
C GLY A 280 9.80 6.27 -1.07
N VAL A 281 9.39 6.30 -2.34
CA VAL A 281 10.24 6.64 -3.48
C VAL A 281 10.76 8.07 -3.41
N ALA A 282 9.87 9.04 -3.17
CA ALA A 282 10.24 10.45 -3.13
C ALA A 282 11.22 10.74 -1.97
N LEU A 283 10.96 10.18 -0.80
CA LEU A 283 11.83 10.33 0.38
C LEU A 283 13.19 9.62 0.16
N ALA A 284 13.21 8.42 -0.43
CA ALA A 284 14.44 7.72 -0.80
C ALA A 284 15.27 8.52 -1.83
N ALA A 285 14.62 9.30 -2.69
CA ALA A 285 15.25 10.24 -3.61
C ALA A 285 15.70 11.55 -2.95
N GLY A 286 15.50 11.71 -1.62
CA GLY A 286 15.88 12.90 -0.85
C GLY A 286 14.95 14.10 -1.03
N ALA A 287 13.70 13.88 -1.45
CA ALA A 287 12.71 14.95 -1.51
C ALA A 287 12.29 15.38 -0.08
N PRO A 288 12.01 16.68 0.15
CA PRO A 288 11.35 17.13 1.36
C PRO A 288 9.98 16.44 1.53
N ILE A 289 9.57 16.21 2.78
CA ILE A 289 8.31 15.49 3.05
C ILE A 289 7.10 16.19 2.43
N ALA A 290 7.04 17.52 2.45
CA ALA A 290 5.95 18.28 1.83
C ALA A 290 5.85 18.03 0.31
N GLU A 291 6.97 17.92 -0.40
CA GLU A 291 7.01 17.59 -1.82
C GLU A 291 6.62 16.13 -2.06
N ALA A 292 7.11 15.21 -1.22
CA ALA A 292 6.75 13.80 -1.28
C ALA A 292 5.24 13.59 -1.11
N VAL A 293 4.60 14.31 -0.18
CA VAL A 293 3.14 14.26 0.05
C VAL A 293 2.36 14.79 -1.16
N ARG A 294 2.81 15.89 -1.77
CA ARG A 294 2.16 16.42 -2.98
C ARG A 294 2.29 15.46 -4.15
N LEU A 295 3.48 14.90 -4.36
CA LEU A 295 3.71 13.91 -5.41
C LEU A 295 2.83 12.67 -5.21
N ALA A 296 2.71 12.19 -3.96
CA ALA A 296 1.85 11.06 -3.61
C ALA A 296 0.36 11.36 -3.85
N ASN A 297 -0.09 12.61 -3.63
CA ASN A 297 -1.45 13.03 -3.92
C ASN A 297 -1.75 13.03 -5.44
N PHE A 298 -0.81 13.47 -6.28
CA PHE A 298 -0.95 13.37 -7.73
C PHE A 298 -0.95 11.91 -8.21
N ALA A 299 -0.08 11.07 -7.66
CA ALA A 299 -0.05 9.64 -7.97
C ALA A 299 -1.36 8.94 -7.58
N ALA A 300 -1.91 9.25 -6.40
CA ALA A 300 -3.22 8.77 -5.98
C ALA A 300 -4.33 9.25 -6.92
N GLY A 301 -4.30 10.53 -7.34
CA GLY A 301 -5.23 11.07 -8.33
C GLY A 301 -5.21 10.30 -9.65
N ALA A 302 -4.01 9.98 -10.15
CA ALA A 302 -3.84 9.22 -11.40
C ALA A 302 -4.40 7.79 -11.34
N VAL A 303 -4.35 7.12 -10.19
CA VAL A 303 -4.81 5.73 -10.08
C VAL A 303 -6.30 5.61 -9.84
N VAL A 304 -6.92 6.54 -9.10
CA VAL A 304 -8.37 6.49 -8.84
C VAL A 304 -9.23 6.82 -10.08
N GLU A 305 -8.62 7.33 -11.14
CA GLU A 305 -9.22 7.51 -12.45
C GLU A 305 -9.24 6.23 -13.30
N LYS A 306 -8.72 5.09 -12.76
CA LYS A 306 -8.63 3.79 -13.42
C LYS A 306 -9.45 2.76 -12.64
N LEU A 307 -9.84 1.67 -13.31
CA LEU A 307 -10.53 0.54 -12.66
C LEU A 307 -9.53 -0.43 -12.01
N GLY A 308 -9.87 -0.95 -10.84
CA GLY A 308 -9.07 -1.94 -10.10
C GLY A 308 -7.82 -1.36 -9.46
N THR A 309 -6.92 -2.26 -9.03
CA THR A 309 -5.62 -1.90 -8.46
C THR A 309 -4.63 -1.49 -9.55
N ALA A 310 -4.83 -0.30 -10.11
CA ALA A 310 -3.99 0.28 -11.14
C ALA A 310 -2.70 0.89 -10.56
N THR A 311 -1.73 1.14 -11.43
CA THR A 311 -0.50 1.88 -11.11
C THR A 311 -0.43 3.17 -11.92
N ALA A 312 0.36 4.14 -11.46
CA ALA A 312 0.65 5.37 -12.19
C ALA A 312 2.13 5.38 -12.62
N SER A 313 2.38 5.69 -13.89
CA SER A 313 3.73 5.94 -14.39
C SER A 313 4.21 7.35 -14.03
N PRO A 314 5.53 7.60 -14.02
CA PRO A 314 6.07 8.95 -13.87
C PRO A 314 5.47 9.96 -14.85
N ASP A 315 5.25 9.57 -16.11
CA ASP A 315 4.72 10.46 -17.14
C ASP A 315 3.26 10.87 -16.85
N GLU A 316 2.43 9.93 -16.38
CA GLU A 316 1.05 10.22 -15.98
C GLU A 316 1.01 11.19 -14.78
N ILE A 317 1.88 10.99 -13.80
CA ILE A 317 1.98 11.87 -12.63
C ILE A 317 2.47 13.27 -13.05
N LEU A 318 3.51 13.35 -13.91
CA LEU A 318 4.02 14.61 -14.42
C LEU A 318 2.97 15.39 -15.23
N ALA A 319 2.11 14.69 -15.96
CA ALA A 319 1.01 15.32 -16.68
C ALA A 319 0.01 16.00 -15.73
N LEU A 320 -0.33 15.36 -14.60
CA LEU A 320 -1.20 15.94 -13.58
C LEU A 320 -0.55 17.15 -12.89
N VAL A 321 0.73 17.05 -12.52
CA VAL A 321 1.49 18.15 -11.90
C VAL A 321 1.54 19.37 -12.81
N ALA A 322 1.76 19.18 -14.12
CA ALA A 322 1.80 20.28 -15.09
C ALA A 322 0.46 21.00 -15.25
N HIS A 323 -0.65 20.31 -15.06
CA HIS A 323 -1.98 20.88 -15.13
C HIS A 323 -2.41 21.66 -13.87
N ASP A 324 -1.85 21.34 -12.70
CA ASP A 324 -2.15 22.00 -11.43
C ASP A 324 -1.38 23.34 -11.28
N GLY A 325 -0.29 23.52 -12.04
CA GLY A 325 0.56 24.72 -12.04
C GLY A 325 0.19 25.79 -13.06
N GLY A 326 -0.86 25.60 -13.86
CA GLY A 326 -1.38 26.55 -14.85
C GLY A 326 -2.69 27.17 -14.38
#